data_9212606d94ba63d9c930ce60f1b480c0
#
_entry.id   9212606d94ba63d9c930ce60f1b480c0
#
_cell.length_a   1.000
_cell.length_b   1.000
_cell.length_c   1.000
_cell.angle_alpha   90.00
_cell.angle_beta   90.00
_cell.angle_gamma   90.00
#
_symmetry.space_group_name_H-M   'P 1'
#
loop_
_entity.id
_entity.type
_entity.pdbx_description
1 polymer ?
#
loop_
_entity_poly.entity_id
_entity_poly.type
_entity_poly.pdbx_seq_one_letter_code
_entity_poly.pdbx_strand_id
1 'polypeptide(L)'
;FRVLQGVCAAFIAPLSQSILLDINPPEKAPKAMAMWGMGIMIAPILGPMIGGWLTENYNWRWVFYINLPIGIPTLALLWWLLPSRPINRRELDRFGFAMLAIGLATLQLLLDRGQQEDWLQSWEIIIELLVVVAALWMFAMHQLTTNRPMFERLLVTDRNFFISLNMMLLVGMMMFGIFALLPPMLQNLYGYSVYDTGILLAPRGVGIVFAMFIAAKIGSKVDPRIVVFTGFLMTAASMWVMTRWSLNMDWHWIVYTGLFQGFGMGLVFIPLNGVAFSTLPMRLRTDGSSLLYLFRSLGGSFGISIMTTMLARNMQTSHEDLASHVTSSSMSAIDPASADRLGGIGEAALQMMNLEINRQAAMIAYLDDFKLMMILLIVISPLIFFLKPGTAAPGQQPAMAD
;
A
#
# COMPACT_ATOMS: atom_id res chain seq x y z
N PHE A 1 -7.21 21.06 -9.00
CA PHE A 1 -8.17 19.96 -9.26
C PHE A 1 -7.85 18.71 -8.43
N ARG A 2 -6.57 18.29 -8.30
CA ARG A 2 -6.18 17.08 -7.55
C ARG A 2 -6.51 17.16 -6.06
N VAL A 3 -6.36 18.32 -5.43
CA VAL A 3 -6.75 18.54 -4.03
C VAL A 3 -8.26 18.34 -3.85
N LEU A 4 -9.08 18.92 -4.73
CA LEU A 4 -10.55 18.73 -4.68
C LEU A 4 -10.95 17.27 -4.88
N GLN A 5 -10.32 16.58 -5.84
CA GLN A 5 -10.52 15.15 -6.06
C GLN A 5 -10.18 14.33 -4.80
N GLY A 6 -9.06 14.64 -4.14
CA GLY A 6 -8.64 13.99 -2.90
C GLY A 6 -9.63 14.22 -1.76
N VAL A 7 -10.08 15.46 -1.56
CA VAL A 7 -11.07 15.82 -0.53
C VAL A 7 -12.37 15.04 -0.75
N CYS A 8 -12.90 15.00 -1.99
CA CYS A 8 -14.11 14.24 -2.29
C CYS A 8 -13.93 12.73 -2.10
N ALA A 9 -12.78 12.18 -2.52
CA ALA A 9 -12.50 10.75 -2.43
C ALA A 9 -12.28 10.26 -0.99
N ALA A 10 -11.75 11.12 -0.10
CA ALA A 10 -11.41 10.77 1.28
C ALA A 10 -12.62 10.25 2.08
N PHE A 11 -13.83 10.70 1.76
CA PHE A 11 -15.05 10.29 2.45
C PHE A 11 -15.61 8.95 1.96
N ILE A 12 -15.31 8.54 0.72
CA ILE A 12 -15.97 7.39 0.07
C ILE A 12 -15.68 6.09 0.81
N ALA A 13 -14.42 5.77 1.07
CA ALA A 13 -14.05 4.50 1.68
C ALA A 13 -14.51 4.37 3.14
N PRO A 14 -14.26 5.33 4.05
CA PRO A 14 -14.71 5.23 5.44
C PRO A 14 -16.23 5.22 5.58
N LEU A 15 -16.95 6.08 4.82
CA LEU A 15 -18.41 6.14 4.89
C LEU A 15 -19.05 4.87 4.32
N SER A 16 -18.56 4.36 3.19
CA SER A 16 -19.08 3.12 2.61
C SER A 16 -18.92 1.93 3.57
N GLN A 17 -17.78 1.84 4.26
CA GLN A 17 -17.54 0.83 5.30
C GLN A 17 -18.50 0.98 6.48
N SER A 18 -18.64 2.19 7.00
CA SER A 18 -19.53 2.48 8.13
C SER A 18 -20.98 2.20 7.79
N ILE A 19 -21.47 2.68 6.63
CA ILE A 19 -22.86 2.44 6.17
C ILE A 19 -23.11 0.94 6.04
N LEU A 20 -22.17 0.19 5.46
CA LEU A 20 -22.34 -1.25 5.26
C LEU A 20 -22.44 -2.01 6.60
N LEU A 21 -21.68 -1.59 7.60
CA LEU A 21 -21.76 -2.14 8.97
C LEU A 21 -23.06 -1.77 9.67
N ASP A 22 -23.60 -0.58 9.40
CA ASP A 22 -24.82 -0.08 10.04
C ASP A 22 -26.11 -0.72 9.47
N ILE A 23 -26.12 -1.04 8.16
CA ILE A 23 -27.32 -1.64 7.51
C ILE A 23 -27.36 -3.16 7.65
N ASN A 24 -26.26 -3.81 8.04
CA ASN A 24 -26.21 -5.26 8.21
C ASN A 24 -26.20 -5.67 9.68
N PRO A 25 -26.99 -6.69 10.06
CA PRO A 25 -26.95 -7.23 11.41
C PRO A 25 -25.55 -7.81 11.75
N PRO A 26 -25.15 -7.87 13.03
CA PRO A 26 -23.82 -8.29 13.46
C PRO A 26 -23.38 -9.65 12.90
N GLU A 27 -24.30 -10.60 12.74
CA GLU A 27 -24.01 -11.94 12.20
C GLU A 27 -23.61 -11.91 10.72
N LYS A 28 -24.10 -10.91 9.98
CA LYS A 28 -23.81 -10.71 8.54
C LYS A 28 -22.66 -9.75 8.27
N ALA A 29 -22.20 -9.02 9.31
CA ALA A 29 -21.12 -8.04 9.18
C ALA A 29 -19.84 -8.59 8.55
N PRO A 30 -19.34 -9.80 8.89
CA PRO A 30 -18.15 -10.37 8.24
C PRO A 30 -18.32 -10.57 6.73
N LYS A 31 -19.50 -11.02 6.30
CA LYS A 31 -19.81 -11.21 4.87
C LYS A 31 -19.91 -9.88 4.14
N ALA A 32 -20.54 -8.90 4.76
CA ALA A 32 -20.64 -7.53 4.20
C ALA A 32 -19.26 -6.88 4.05
N MET A 33 -18.39 -7.02 5.06
CA MET A 33 -17.03 -6.52 5.02
C MET A 33 -16.15 -7.24 3.98
N ALA A 34 -16.37 -8.54 3.78
CA ALA A 34 -15.70 -9.26 2.70
C ALA A 34 -16.09 -8.72 1.32
N MET A 35 -17.38 -8.49 1.08
CA MET A 35 -17.87 -7.91 -0.19
C MET A 35 -17.34 -6.48 -0.40
N TRP A 36 -17.30 -5.66 0.66
CA TRP A 36 -16.71 -4.33 0.60
C TRP A 36 -15.22 -4.36 0.27
N GLY A 37 -14.46 -5.23 0.96
CA GLY A 37 -13.02 -5.41 0.73
C GLY A 37 -12.72 -5.88 -0.70
N MET A 38 -13.51 -6.82 -1.24
CA MET A 38 -13.40 -7.24 -2.64
C MET A 38 -13.64 -6.10 -3.61
N GLY A 39 -14.68 -5.28 -3.37
CA GLY A 39 -14.97 -4.11 -4.20
C GLY A 39 -13.80 -3.11 -4.25
N ILE A 40 -13.18 -2.82 -3.10
CA ILE A 40 -12.01 -1.95 -3.02
C ILE A 40 -10.80 -2.53 -3.76
N MET A 41 -10.62 -3.85 -3.75
CA MET A 41 -9.47 -4.51 -4.39
C MET A 41 -9.63 -4.69 -5.89
N ILE A 42 -10.84 -4.62 -6.44
CA ILE A 42 -11.07 -4.67 -7.89
C ILE A 42 -10.38 -3.50 -8.61
N ALA A 43 -10.45 -2.29 -8.06
CA ALA A 43 -9.87 -1.11 -8.69
C ALA A 43 -8.35 -1.16 -8.89
N PRO A 44 -7.53 -1.53 -7.89
CA PRO A 44 -6.09 -1.73 -8.09
C PRO A 44 -5.74 -2.86 -9.07
N ILE A 45 -6.62 -3.87 -9.22
CA ILE A 45 -6.43 -4.98 -10.15
C ILE A 45 -6.68 -4.54 -11.59
N LEU A 46 -7.85 -3.95 -11.82
CA LEU A 46 -8.27 -3.54 -13.16
C LEU A 46 -7.63 -2.23 -13.59
N GLY A 47 -7.21 -1.38 -12.63
CA GLY A 47 -6.66 -0.05 -12.89
C GLY A 47 -5.49 -0.04 -13.88
N PRO A 48 -4.41 -0.77 -13.63
CA PRO A 48 -3.27 -0.83 -14.57
C PRO A 48 -3.64 -1.38 -15.94
N MET A 49 -4.48 -2.42 -15.99
CA MET A 49 -4.90 -3.04 -17.24
C MET A 49 -5.79 -2.10 -18.08
N ILE A 50 -6.84 -1.55 -17.47
CA ILE A 50 -7.75 -0.61 -18.15
C ILE A 50 -7.04 0.71 -18.45
N GLY A 51 -6.24 1.21 -17.50
CA GLY A 51 -5.46 2.44 -17.67
C GLY A 51 -4.42 2.33 -18.77
N GLY A 52 -3.72 1.20 -18.87
CA GLY A 52 -2.79 0.88 -19.94
C GLY A 52 -3.49 0.85 -21.29
N TRP A 53 -4.58 0.08 -21.40
CA TRP A 53 -5.36 -0.01 -22.63
C TRP A 53 -5.91 1.35 -23.11
N LEU A 54 -6.46 2.15 -22.18
CA LEU A 54 -6.96 3.49 -22.49
C LEU A 54 -5.84 4.44 -22.96
N THR A 55 -4.66 4.34 -22.34
CA THR A 55 -3.53 5.20 -22.67
C THR A 55 -2.94 4.84 -24.04
N GLU A 56 -2.84 3.56 -24.37
CA GLU A 56 -2.29 3.07 -25.63
C GLU A 56 -3.26 3.28 -26.81
N ASN A 57 -4.58 3.06 -26.61
CA ASN A 57 -5.57 3.11 -27.69
C ASN A 57 -6.23 4.49 -27.89
N TYR A 58 -6.23 5.33 -26.84
CA TYR A 58 -6.84 6.67 -26.90
C TYR A 58 -5.81 7.72 -26.45
N ASN A 59 -5.88 8.17 -25.20
CA ASN A 59 -4.89 9.05 -24.58
C ASN A 59 -5.03 9.00 -23.06
N TRP A 60 -4.00 9.50 -22.34
CA TRP A 60 -3.94 9.47 -20.88
C TRP A 60 -5.12 10.20 -20.17
N ARG A 61 -5.83 11.13 -20.86
CA ARG A 61 -6.98 11.86 -20.27
C ARG A 61 -8.16 10.94 -20.03
N TRP A 62 -8.32 9.89 -20.82
CA TRP A 62 -9.41 8.92 -20.68
C TRP A 62 -9.34 8.14 -19.36
N VAL A 63 -8.17 8.02 -18.75
CA VAL A 63 -8.01 7.45 -17.40
C VAL A 63 -8.79 8.25 -16.34
N PHE A 64 -9.04 9.53 -16.58
CA PHE A 64 -9.91 10.36 -15.72
C PHE A 64 -11.37 10.32 -16.13
N TYR A 65 -11.64 10.34 -17.44
CA TYR A 65 -13.02 10.37 -17.95
C TYR A 65 -13.78 9.07 -17.65
N ILE A 66 -13.11 7.93 -17.49
CA ILE A 66 -13.75 6.67 -17.09
C ILE A 66 -14.50 6.75 -15.75
N ASN A 67 -14.11 7.68 -14.88
CA ASN A 67 -14.79 7.90 -13.61
C ASN A 67 -16.18 8.52 -13.77
N LEU A 68 -16.47 9.22 -14.88
CA LEU A 68 -17.76 9.84 -15.10
C LEU A 68 -18.90 8.83 -15.36
N PRO A 69 -18.76 7.87 -16.31
CA PRO A 69 -19.78 6.86 -16.56
C PRO A 69 -20.00 5.90 -15.39
N ILE A 70 -19.02 5.78 -14.47
CA ILE A 70 -19.16 4.98 -13.25
C ILE A 70 -19.74 5.82 -12.11
N GLY A 71 -19.25 7.05 -11.94
CA GLY A 71 -19.63 7.93 -10.83
C GLY A 71 -21.06 8.46 -10.93
N ILE A 72 -21.53 8.85 -12.13
CA ILE A 72 -22.87 9.40 -12.30
C ILE A 72 -23.96 8.37 -11.94
N PRO A 73 -23.97 7.14 -12.49
CA PRO A 73 -24.94 6.12 -12.08
C PRO A 73 -24.82 5.74 -10.59
N THR A 74 -23.60 5.68 -10.06
CA THR A 74 -23.38 5.40 -8.63
C THR A 74 -24.01 6.47 -7.76
N LEU A 75 -23.84 7.74 -8.10
CA LEU A 75 -24.46 8.86 -7.39
C LEU A 75 -25.99 8.77 -7.46
N ALA A 76 -26.57 8.50 -8.63
CA ALA A 76 -28.00 8.34 -8.81
C ALA A 76 -28.57 7.18 -7.97
N LEU A 77 -27.87 6.03 -7.96
CA LEU A 77 -28.25 4.87 -7.14
C LEU A 77 -28.18 5.18 -5.64
N LEU A 78 -27.12 5.84 -5.18
CA LEU A 78 -26.98 6.23 -3.78
C LEU A 78 -28.09 7.20 -3.36
N TRP A 79 -28.42 8.17 -4.21
CA TRP A 79 -29.50 9.12 -3.95
C TRP A 79 -30.86 8.43 -3.82
N TRP A 80 -31.10 7.40 -4.62
CA TRP A 80 -32.37 6.67 -4.62
C TRP A 80 -32.46 5.62 -3.51
N LEU A 81 -31.36 4.92 -3.19
CA LEU A 81 -31.37 3.76 -2.29
C LEU A 81 -31.05 4.11 -0.83
N LEU A 82 -30.28 5.18 -0.58
CA LEU A 82 -29.90 5.52 0.80
C LEU A 82 -31.03 6.27 1.51
N PRO A 83 -31.51 5.76 2.65
CA PRO A 83 -32.52 6.46 3.44
C PRO A 83 -31.91 7.73 4.05
N SER A 84 -32.68 8.83 4.02
CA SER A 84 -32.31 10.06 4.70
C SER A 84 -32.25 9.82 6.22
N ARG A 85 -31.09 10.07 6.82
CA ARG A 85 -30.92 10.00 8.27
C ARG A 85 -30.92 11.39 8.89
N PRO A 86 -31.39 11.55 10.13
CA PRO A 86 -31.31 12.83 10.83
C PRO A 86 -29.84 13.23 11.00
N ILE A 87 -29.56 14.50 10.70
CA ILE A 87 -28.21 15.06 10.78
C ILE A 87 -27.85 15.25 12.25
N ASN A 88 -26.97 14.42 12.76
CA ASN A 88 -26.40 14.60 14.10
C ASN A 88 -25.16 15.49 13.99
N ARG A 89 -25.30 16.79 14.30
CA ARG A 89 -24.21 17.76 14.22
C ARG A 89 -23.28 17.58 15.42
N ARG A 90 -22.08 17.03 15.17
CA ARG A 90 -20.97 17.10 16.13
C ARG A 90 -20.20 18.41 15.93
N GLU A 91 -19.80 19.04 17.01
CA GLU A 91 -18.88 20.19 16.95
C GLU A 91 -17.52 19.71 16.44
N LEU A 92 -17.05 20.33 15.36
CA LEU A 92 -15.76 20.01 14.78
C LEU A 92 -14.64 20.70 15.59
N ASP A 93 -13.67 19.93 16.05
CA ASP A 93 -12.41 20.45 16.58
C ASP A 93 -11.58 21.04 15.42
N ARG A 94 -11.81 22.34 15.16
CA ARG A 94 -11.16 23.03 14.02
C ARG A 94 -9.66 23.13 14.20
N PHE A 95 -9.18 23.35 15.44
CA PHE A 95 -7.74 23.47 15.69
C PHE A 95 -7.06 22.12 15.54
N GLY A 96 -7.57 21.07 16.18
CA GLY A 96 -7.02 19.72 16.04
C GLY A 96 -7.03 19.25 14.58
N PHE A 97 -8.14 19.47 13.86
CA PHE A 97 -8.23 19.16 12.43
C PHE A 97 -7.19 19.91 11.58
N ALA A 98 -7.02 21.24 11.81
CA ALA A 98 -6.07 22.04 11.04
C ALA A 98 -4.62 21.57 11.29
N MET A 99 -4.24 21.30 12.54
CA MET A 99 -2.89 20.82 12.88
C MET A 99 -2.61 19.44 12.30
N LEU A 100 -3.57 18.52 12.38
CA LEU A 100 -3.46 17.20 11.77
C LEU A 100 -3.36 17.31 10.25
N ALA A 101 -4.20 18.11 9.61
CA ALA A 101 -4.19 18.29 8.16
C ALA A 101 -2.88 18.90 7.64
N ILE A 102 -2.38 19.95 8.32
CA ILE A 102 -1.08 20.57 7.99
C ILE A 102 0.04 19.54 8.18
N GLY A 103 0.07 18.86 9.34
CA GLY A 103 1.11 17.88 9.64
C GLY A 103 1.16 16.74 8.62
N LEU A 104 0.01 16.17 8.26
CA LEU A 104 -0.06 15.07 7.30
C LEU A 104 0.19 15.53 5.85
N ALA A 105 -0.31 16.70 5.45
CA ALA A 105 -0.05 17.23 4.11
C ALA A 105 1.44 17.54 3.91
N THR A 106 2.07 18.18 4.89
CA THR A 106 3.50 18.47 4.83
C THR A 106 4.34 17.20 4.92
N LEU A 107 3.93 16.21 5.74
CA LEU A 107 4.58 14.90 5.80
C LEU A 107 4.53 14.20 4.44
N GLN A 108 3.39 14.25 3.74
CA GLN A 108 3.27 13.69 2.41
C GLN A 108 4.20 14.37 1.40
N LEU A 109 4.29 15.72 1.42
CA LEU A 109 5.19 16.46 0.56
C LEU A 109 6.66 16.10 0.83
N LEU A 110 7.05 16.05 2.10
CA LEU A 110 8.38 15.64 2.53
C LEU A 110 8.75 14.24 2.02
N LEU A 111 7.83 13.28 2.13
CA LEU A 111 8.05 11.91 1.66
C LEU A 111 8.12 11.81 0.14
N ASP A 112 7.30 12.58 -0.58
CA ASP A 112 7.26 12.54 -2.05
C ASP A 112 8.48 13.24 -2.68
N ARG A 113 8.99 14.31 -2.04
CA ARG A 113 10.08 15.13 -2.58
C ARG A 113 11.45 14.82 -1.98
N GLY A 114 11.48 14.13 -0.83
CA GLY A 114 12.72 13.89 -0.09
C GLY A 114 13.85 13.30 -0.92
N GLN A 115 13.55 12.34 -1.82
CA GLN A 115 14.55 11.74 -2.71
C GLN A 115 15.04 12.71 -3.79
N GLN A 116 14.18 13.59 -4.29
CA GLN A 116 14.53 14.54 -5.37
C GLN A 116 15.38 15.70 -4.84
N GLU A 117 15.20 16.04 -3.57
CA GLU A 117 15.84 17.19 -2.89
C GLU A 117 16.98 16.77 -1.95
N ASP A 118 17.51 15.56 -2.10
CA ASP A 118 18.62 15.02 -1.27
C ASP A 118 18.36 15.07 0.25
N TRP A 119 17.09 14.89 0.66
CA TRP A 119 16.67 14.78 2.06
C TRP A 119 17.17 15.97 2.91
N LEU A 120 17.84 15.69 4.01
CA LEU A 120 18.28 16.70 4.99
C LEU A 120 19.38 17.66 4.46
N GLN A 121 19.80 17.56 3.22
CA GLN A 121 20.71 18.53 2.60
C GLN A 121 19.95 19.74 2.04
N SER A 122 18.64 19.60 1.78
CA SER A 122 17.79 20.69 1.30
C SER A 122 17.14 21.46 2.45
N TRP A 123 17.23 22.79 2.42
CA TRP A 123 16.53 23.68 3.36
C TRP A 123 15.02 23.51 3.29
N GLU A 124 14.46 23.20 2.13
CA GLU A 124 13.03 22.94 1.94
C GLU A 124 12.59 21.75 2.78
N ILE A 125 13.28 20.62 2.68
CA ILE A 125 12.97 19.40 3.44
C ILE A 125 13.15 19.61 4.95
N ILE A 126 14.15 20.40 5.37
CA ILE A 126 14.34 20.74 6.79
C ILE A 126 13.14 21.57 7.30
N ILE A 127 12.68 22.56 6.54
CA ILE A 127 11.51 23.36 6.92
C ILE A 127 10.26 22.49 6.97
N GLU A 128 10.03 21.65 5.97
CA GLU A 128 8.91 20.72 5.96
C GLU A 128 8.95 19.79 7.18
N LEU A 129 10.11 19.23 7.53
CA LEU A 129 10.29 18.40 8.72
C LEU A 129 9.94 19.15 10.01
N LEU A 130 10.39 20.40 10.15
CA LEU A 130 10.07 21.24 11.30
C LEU A 130 8.56 21.51 11.39
N VAL A 131 7.91 21.79 10.26
CA VAL A 131 6.46 21.99 10.21
C VAL A 131 5.72 20.71 10.59
N VAL A 132 6.13 19.55 10.07
CA VAL A 132 5.56 18.24 10.43
C VAL A 132 5.64 18.00 11.93
N VAL A 133 6.84 18.14 12.50
CA VAL A 133 7.07 17.90 13.94
C VAL A 133 6.26 18.88 14.78
N ALA A 134 6.26 20.17 14.44
CA ALA A 134 5.51 21.19 15.18
C ALA A 134 4.00 20.96 15.09
N ALA A 135 3.46 20.69 13.90
CA ALA A 135 2.03 20.51 13.70
C ALA A 135 1.50 19.23 14.37
N LEU A 136 2.22 18.10 14.23
CA LEU A 136 1.85 16.85 14.88
C LEU A 136 2.02 16.91 16.40
N TRP A 137 3.03 17.61 16.90
CA TRP A 137 3.20 17.88 18.33
C TRP A 137 2.06 18.72 18.88
N MET A 138 1.73 19.84 18.21
CA MET A 138 0.60 20.69 18.61
C MET A 138 -0.72 19.91 18.57
N PHE A 139 -0.95 19.06 17.57
CA PHE A 139 -2.09 18.17 17.50
C PHE A 139 -2.13 17.22 18.69
N ALA A 140 -1.02 16.53 18.99
CA ALA A 140 -0.95 15.58 20.11
C ALA A 140 -1.21 16.25 21.45
N MET A 141 -0.60 17.40 21.72
CA MET A 141 -0.81 18.17 22.95
C MET A 141 -2.24 18.67 23.05
N HIS A 142 -2.81 19.20 21.97
CA HIS A 142 -4.21 19.62 21.94
C HIS A 142 -5.17 18.45 22.21
N GLN A 143 -4.93 17.30 21.59
CA GLN A 143 -5.72 16.09 21.77
C GLN A 143 -5.71 15.57 23.22
N LEU A 144 -4.59 15.76 23.94
CA LEU A 144 -4.45 15.37 25.34
C LEU A 144 -5.07 16.38 26.33
N THR A 145 -5.12 17.66 25.97
CA THR A 145 -5.56 18.75 26.87
C THR A 145 -7.00 19.18 26.66
N THR A 146 -7.55 18.99 25.45
CA THR A 146 -8.92 19.42 25.14
C THR A 146 -9.98 18.55 25.79
N ASN A 147 -11.11 19.17 26.15
CA ASN A 147 -12.27 18.47 26.67
C ASN A 147 -13.11 17.76 25.59
N ARG A 148 -12.89 18.12 24.32
CA ARG A 148 -13.61 17.56 23.15
C ARG A 148 -12.60 17.17 22.08
N PRO A 149 -11.86 16.07 22.31
CA PRO A 149 -10.84 15.63 21.37
C PRO A 149 -11.46 15.17 20.05
N MET A 150 -10.74 15.36 18.95
CA MET A 150 -11.15 14.92 17.62
C MET A 150 -11.34 13.39 17.58
N PHE A 151 -10.41 12.67 18.20
CA PHE A 151 -10.49 11.22 18.41
C PHE A 151 -10.66 10.90 19.88
N GLU A 152 -11.63 10.04 20.22
CA GLU A 152 -11.77 9.60 21.60
C GLU A 152 -10.51 8.85 22.05
N ARG A 153 -10.08 9.13 23.29
CA ARG A 153 -8.88 8.51 23.90
C ARG A 153 -8.93 6.98 23.86
N LEU A 154 -10.13 6.41 23.92
CA LEU A 154 -10.34 4.96 23.84
C LEU A 154 -9.77 4.34 22.56
N LEU A 155 -9.81 5.06 21.42
CA LEU A 155 -9.25 4.59 20.14
C LEU A 155 -7.73 4.37 20.22
N VAL A 156 -7.02 5.18 20.99
CA VAL A 156 -5.55 5.08 21.12
C VAL A 156 -5.15 4.16 22.28
N THR A 157 -5.99 4.04 23.31
CA THR A 157 -5.70 3.22 24.50
C THR A 157 -6.18 1.78 24.38
N ASP A 158 -7.11 1.48 23.44
CA ASP A 158 -7.50 0.11 23.18
C ASP A 158 -6.37 -0.66 22.49
N ARG A 159 -5.89 -1.70 23.18
CA ARG A 159 -4.73 -2.48 22.75
C ARG A 159 -4.93 -3.15 21.40
N ASN A 160 -6.11 -3.72 21.16
CA ASN A 160 -6.40 -4.42 19.90
C ASN A 160 -6.45 -3.43 18.75
N PHE A 161 -7.10 -2.30 18.95
CA PHE A 161 -7.20 -1.28 17.94
C PHE A 161 -5.83 -0.66 17.61
N PHE A 162 -5.03 -0.32 18.64
CA PHE A 162 -3.70 0.25 18.44
C PHE A 162 -2.74 -0.69 17.68
N ILE A 163 -2.72 -1.99 18.03
CA ILE A 163 -1.93 -2.96 17.30
C ILE A 163 -2.43 -3.09 15.86
N SER A 164 -3.75 -3.11 15.65
CA SER A 164 -4.35 -3.19 14.31
C SER A 164 -4.03 -1.97 13.45
N LEU A 165 -3.94 -0.76 14.04
CA LEU A 165 -3.48 0.46 13.34
C LEU A 165 -2.05 0.28 12.79
N ASN A 166 -1.13 -0.20 13.63
CA ASN A 166 0.26 -0.42 13.22
C ASN A 166 0.38 -1.54 12.16
N MET A 167 -0.42 -2.61 12.28
CA MET A 167 -0.49 -3.64 11.25
C MET A 167 -1.07 -3.10 9.94
N MET A 168 -2.07 -2.21 10.01
CA MET A 168 -2.65 -1.60 8.83
C MET A 168 -1.67 -0.64 8.12
N LEU A 169 -0.83 0.06 8.89
CA LEU A 169 0.29 0.84 8.35
C LEU A 169 1.25 -0.08 7.57
N LEU A 170 1.63 -1.23 8.15
CA LEU A 170 2.48 -2.22 7.46
C LEU A 170 1.82 -2.76 6.19
N VAL A 171 0.52 -3.08 6.24
CA VAL A 171 -0.25 -3.52 5.05
C VAL A 171 -0.20 -2.46 3.95
N GLY A 172 -0.41 -1.19 4.32
CA GLY A 172 -0.29 -0.07 3.38
C GLY A 172 1.10 0.03 2.78
N MET A 173 2.13 -0.03 3.61
CA MET A 173 3.53 0.03 3.20
C MET A 173 3.88 -1.08 2.19
N MET A 174 3.48 -2.32 2.47
CA MET A 174 3.73 -3.45 1.59
C MET A 174 2.94 -3.35 0.28
N MET A 175 1.66 -3.02 0.37
CA MET A 175 0.79 -2.95 -0.80
C MET A 175 1.25 -1.87 -1.78
N PHE A 176 1.40 -0.64 -1.30
CA PHE A 176 1.74 0.50 -2.17
C PHE A 176 3.22 0.52 -2.57
N GLY A 177 4.14 0.05 -1.69
CA GLY A 177 5.54 -0.10 -2.02
C GLY A 177 5.76 -1.01 -3.23
N ILE A 178 5.08 -2.16 -3.26
CA ILE A 178 5.14 -3.08 -4.41
C ILE A 178 4.52 -2.48 -5.67
N PHE A 179 3.39 -1.76 -5.55
CA PHE A 179 2.80 -1.07 -6.69
C PHE A 179 3.69 0.04 -7.25
N ALA A 180 4.56 0.62 -6.43
CA ALA A 180 5.55 1.59 -6.90
C ALA A 180 6.75 0.94 -7.59
N LEU A 181 7.18 -0.26 -7.16
CA LEU A 181 8.38 -0.93 -7.67
C LEU A 181 8.12 -1.77 -8.93
N LEU A 182 7.07 -2.58 -8.95
CA LEU A 182 6.90 -3.60 -9.99
C LEU A 182 6.58 -3.06 -11.38
N PRO A 183 5.66 -2.09 -11.59
CA PRO A 183 5.39 -1.59 -12.92
C PRO A 183 6.63 -0.97 -13.59
N PRO A 184 7.41 -0.08 -12.95
CA PRO A 184 8.65 0.44 -13.54
C PRO A 184 9.68 -0.66 -13.81
N MET A 185 9.82 -1.64 -12.91
CA MET A 185 10.71 -2.78 -13.11
C MET A 185 10.35 -3.54 -14.39
N LEU A 186 9.08 -3.91 -14.56
CA LEU A 186 8.62 -4.68 -15.72
C LEU A 186 8.74 -3.90 -17.02
N GLN A 187 8.47 -2.60 -17.00
CA GLN A 187 8.57 -1.76 -18.18
C GLN A 187 10.02 -1.42 -18.55
N ASN A 188 10.86 -1.03 -17.58
CA ASN A 188 12.20 -0.52 -17.84
C ASN A 188 13.25 -1.64 -17.97
N LEU A 189 13.15 -2.74 -17.18
CA LEU A 189 14.15 -3.81 -17.22
C LEU A 189 13.78 -4.96 -18.17
N TYR A 190 12.48 -5.30 -18.23
CA TYR A 190 11.99 -6.41 -19.08
C TYR A 190 11.37 -5.95 -20.39
N GLY A 191 11.12 -4.63 -20.56
CA GLY A 191 10.58 -4.07 -21.80
C GLY A 191 9.11 -4.37 -22.07
N TYR A 192 8.34 -4.76 -21.05
CA TYR A 192 6.90 -4.98 -21.21
C TYR A 192 6.17 -3.66 -21.47
N SER A 193 5.14 -3.70 -22.32
CA SER A 193 4.23 -2.57 -22.50
C SER A 193 3.46 -2.26 -21.21
N VAL A 194 2.84 -1.08 -21.12
CA VAL A 194 1.99 -0.72 -19.97
C VAL A 194 0.83 -1.70 -19.83
N TYR A 195 0.25 -2.12 -20.97
CA TYR A 195 -0.85 -3.08 -21.02
C TYR A 195 -0.41 -4.47 -20.54
N ASP A 196 0.69 -5.00 -21.06
CA ASP A 196 1.23 -6.32 -20.65
C ASP A 196 1.62 -6.33 -19.18
N THR A 197 2.22 -5.25 -18.70
CA THR A 197 2.50 -5.05 -17.26
C THR A 197 1.22 -5.18 -16.44
N GLY A 198 0.13 -4.56 -16.87
CA GLY A 198 -1.18 -4.66 -16.23
C GLY A 198 -1.70 -6.10 -16.17
N ILE A 199 -1.59 -6.84 -17.27
CA ILE A 199 -2.00 -8.26 -17.36
C ILE A 199 -1.15 -9.13 -16.42
N LEU A 200 0.16 -8.93 -16.39
CA LEU A 200 1.07 -9.70 -15.53
C LEU A 200 0.84 -9.46 -14.03
N LEU A 201 0.37 -8.27 -13.67
CA LEU A 201 0.07 -7.92 -12.28
C LEU A 201 -1.36 -8.28 -11.84
N ALA A 202 -2.30 -8.50 -12.78
CA ALA A 202 -3.69 -8.85 -12.48
C ALA A 202 -3.86 -10.12 -11.61
N PRO A 203 -3.09 -11.21 -11.77
CA PRO A 203 -3.19 -12.41 -10.95
C PRO A 203 -3.01 -12.17 -9.45
N ARG A 204 -2.21 -11.17 -9.06
CA ARG A 204 -2.10 -10.73 -7.66
C ARG A 204 -3.45 -10.36 -7.08
N GLY A 205 -4.21 -9.60 -7.81
CA GLY A 205 -5.54 -9.19 -7.38
C GLY A 205 -6.52 -10.36 -7.30
N VAL A 206 -6.44 -11.30 -8.22
CA VAL A 206 -7.22 -12.54 -8.16
C VAL A 206 -6.89 -13.30 -6.88
N GLY A 207 -5.60 -13.41 -6.52
CA GLY A 207 -5.15 -14.00 -5.26
C GLY A 207 -5.75 -13.32 -4.04
N ILE A 208 -5.76 -11.97 -4.00
CA ILE A 208 -6.35 -11.19 -2.90
C ILE A 208 -7.84 -11.53 -2.74
N VAL A 209 -8.62 -11.45 -3.82
CA VAL A 209 -10.07 -11.69 -3.80
C VAL A 209 -10.36 -13.12 -3.34
N PHE A 210 -9.66 -14.11 -3.88
CA PHE A 210 -9.85 -15.51 -3.51
C PHE A 210 -9.52 -15.78 -2.03
N ALA A 211 -8.42 -15.21 -1.53
CA ALA A 211 -8.05 -15.30 -0.12
C ALA A 211 -9.05 -14.61 0.81
N MET A 212 -9.64 -13.50 0.40
CA MET A 212 -10.69 -12.82 1.16
C MET A 212 -11.94 -13.70 1.33
N PHE A 213 -12.34 -14.44 0.28
CA PHE A 213 -13.43 -15.42 0.40
C PHE A 213 -13.11 -16.52 1.41
N ILE A 214 -11.89 -17.04 1.37
CA ILE A 214 -11.43 -18.07 2.31
C ILE A 214 -11.39 -17.50 3.73
N ALA A 215 -10.79 -16.33 3.93
CA ALA A 215 -10.71 -15.66 5.22
C ALA A 215 -12.11 -15.41 5.83
N ALA A 216 -13.09 -15.01 5.01
CA ALA A 216 -14.47 -14.82 5.46
C ALA A 216 -15.14 -16.13 5.92
N LYS A 217 -14.85 -17.27 5.26
CA LYS A 217 -15.37 -18.59 5.65
C LYS A 217 -14.68 -19.16 6.89
N ILE A 218 -13.37 -18.93 7.01
CA ILE A 218 -12.55 -19.51 8.09
C ILE A 218 -12.62 -18.64 9.35
N GLY A 219 -12.93 -17.35 9.22
CA GLY A 219 -12.86 -16.37 10.31
C GLY A 219 -13.72 -16.66 11.53
N SER A 220 -14.75 -17.56 11.41
CA SER A 220 -15.55 -18.02 12.55
C SER A 220 -14.98 -19.29 13.23
N LYS A 221 -14.01 -19.97 12.60
CA LYS A 221 -13.51 -21.29 13.04
C LYS A 221 -12.06 -21.27 13.50
N VAL A 222 -11.27 -20.30 13.04
CA VAL A 222 -9.83 -20.21 13.29
C VAL A 222 -9.53 -18.88 13.95
N ASP A 223 -8.58 -18.85 14.90
CA ASP A 223 -8.11 -17.61 15.52
C ASP A 223 -7.63 -16.63 14.45
N PRO A 224 -8.22 -15.42 14.40
CA PRO A 224 -7.83 -14.40 13.43
C PRO A 224 -6.32 -14.08 13.41
N ARG A 225 -5.64 -14.23 14.54
CA ARG A 225 -4.20 -13.99 14.66
C ARG A 225 -3.39 -14.96 13.80
N ILE A 226 -3.77 -16.23 13.83
CA ILE A 226 -3.10 -17.29 13.05
C ILE A 226 -3.31 -17.00 11.56
N VAL A 227 -4.53 -16.62 11.17
CA VAL A 227 -4.84 -16.31 9.76
C VAL A 227 -4.01 -15.11 9.26
N VAL A 228 -3.94 -14.01 10.05
CA VAL A 228 -3.15 -12.83 9.69
C VAL A 228 -1.65 -13.16 9.66
N PHE A 229 -1.14 -13.88 10.67
CA PHE A 229 0.26 -14.29 10.71
C PHE A 229 0.64 -15.15 9.50
N THR A 230 -0.20 -16.14 9.16
CA THR A 230 -0.01 -16.99 7.98
C THR A 230 -0.01 -16.15 6.69
N GLY A 231 -0.92 -15.17 6.58
CA GLY A 231 -0.97 -14.24 5.45
C GLY A 231 0.32 -13.42 5.29
N PHE A 232 0.87 -12.91 6.40
CA PHE A 232 2.16 -12.21 6.36
C PHE A 232 3.33 -13.14 6.00
N LEU A 233 3.35 -14.37 6.53
CA LEU A 233 4.38 -15.35 6.17
C LEU A 233 4.31 -15.74 4.69
N MET A 234 3.12 -15.92 4.14
CA MET A 234 2.96 -16.19 2.70
C MET A 234 3.44 -15.03 1.86
N THR A 235 3.12 -13.79 2.26
CA THR A 235 3.61 -12.59 1.59
C THR A 235 5.13 -12.50 1.67
N ALA A 236 5.72 -12.75 2.84
CA ALA A 236 7.17 -12.78 3.03
C ALA A 236 7.85 -13.88 2.19
N ALA A 237 7.25 -15.07 2.11
CA ALA A 237 7.74 -16.16 1.27
C ALA A 237 7.70 -15.80 -0.23
N SER A 238 6.66 -15.09 -0.68
CA SER A 238 6.62 -14.55 -2.04
C SER A 238 7.75 -13.55 -2.29
N MET A 239 7.99 -12.64 -1.34
CA MET A 239 9.12 -11.70 -1.44
C MET A 239 10.45 -12.42 -1.51
N TRP A 240 10.62 -13.47 -0.70
CA TRP A 240 11.84 -14.29 -0.75
C TRP A 240 12.05 -14.94 -2.12
N VAL A 241 11.00 -15.42 -2.79
CA VAL A 241 11.10 -15.91 -4.17
C VAL A 241 11.48 -14.77 -5.12
N MET A 242 10.91 -13.57 -4.93
CA MET A 242 11.22 -12.39 -5.75
C MET A 242 12.69 -11.95 -5.61
N THR A 243 13.34 -12.16 -4.45
CA THR A 243 14.78 -11.89 -4.30
C THR A 243 15.69 -12.80 -5.16
N ARG A 244 15.14 -13.82 -5.81
CA ARG A 244 15.84 -14.73 -6.71
C ARG A 244 15.53 -14.51 -8.18
N TRP A 245 14.80 -13.45 -8.50
CA TRP A 245 14.50 -13.11 -9.87
C TRP A 245 15.79 -12.71 -10.63
N SER A 246 15.78 -12.90 -11.93
CA SER A 246 16.88 -12.55 -12.81
C SER A 246 16.33 -11.87 -14.08
N LEU A 247 17.18 -11.14 -14.81
CA LEU A 247 16.79 -10.46 -16.03
C LEU A 247 16.31 -11.40 -17.15
N ASN A 248 16.63 -12.69 -17.05
CA ASN A 248 16.29 -13.73 -18.02
C ASN A 248 15.14 -14.64 -17.56
N MET A 249 14.40 -14.25 -16.51
CA MET A 249 13.29 -15.08 -16.02
C MET A 249 12.07 -14.99 -16.92
N ASP A 250 11.30 -16.10 -16.97
CA ASP A 250 10.03 -16.17 -17.67
C ASP A 250 8.92 -15.41 -16.93
N TRP A 251 7.93 -14.90 -17.66
CA TRP A 251 6.74 -14.23 -17.16
C TRP A 251 5.93 -15.07 -16.14
N HIS A 252 6.00 -16.39 -16.20
CA HIS A 252 5.30 -17.28 -15.28
C HIS A 252 5.67 -17.02 -13.81
N TRP A 253 6.93 -16.69 -13.52
CA TRP A 253 7.38 -16.39 -12.17
C TRP A 253 6.72 -15.13 -11.61
N ILE A 254 6.47 -14.11 -12.45
CA ILE A 254 5.77 -12.88 -12.06
C ILE A 254 4.32 -13.21 -11.66
N VAL A 255 3.66 -14.03 -12.48
CA VAL A 255 2.26 -14.46 -12.25
C VAL A 255 2.12 -15.28 -10.98
N TYR A 256 2.94 -16.33 -10.80
CA TYR A 256 2.83 -17.22 -9.63
C TYR A 256 3.20 -16.52 -8.33
N THR A 257 4.28 -15.74 -8.31
CA THR A 257 4.66 -14.98 -7.12
C THR A 257 3.64 -13.90 -6.80
N GLY A 258 3.10 -13.23 -7.82
CA GLY A 258 2.05 -12.23 -7.66
C GLY A 258 0.77 -12.84 -7.09
N LEU A 259 0.29 -13.96 -7.63
CA LEU A 259 -0.89 -14.67 -7.14
C LEU A 259 -0.72 -15.11 -5.68
N PHE A 260 0.43 -15.72 -5.36
CA PHE A 260 0.74 -16.19 -4.01
C PHE A 260 0.85 -15.03 -3.00
N GLN A 261 1.49 -13.92 -3.41
CA GLN A 261 1.58 -12.72 -2.62
C GLN A 261 0.22 -12.09 -2.36
N GLY A 262 -0.59 -11.98 -3.42
CA GLY A 262 -1.96 -11.47 -3.30
C GLY A 262 -2.80 -12.32 -2.36
N PHE A 263 -2.66 -13.64 -2.44
CA PHE A 263 -3.34 -14.57 -1.54
C PHE A 263 -2.94 -14.32 -0.07
N GLY A 264 -1.65 -14.16 0.22
CA GLY A 264 -1.17 -13.80 1.55
C GLY A 264 -1.80 -12.51 2.08
N MET A 265 -1.79 -11.44 1.27
CA MET A 265 -2.37 -10.14 1.64
C MET A 265 -3.89 -10.20 1.84
N GLY A 266 -4.61 -10.97 1.02
CA GLY A 266 -6.07 -11.16 1.17
C GLY A 266 -6.45 -11.85 2.49
N LEU A 267 -5.62 -12.78 2.98
CA LEU A 267 -5.80 -13.42 4.28
C LEU A 267 -5.62 -12.44 5.45
N VAL A 268 -4.83 -11.38 5.29
CA VAL A 268 -4.57 -10.39 6.34
C VAL A 268 -5.74 -9.41 6.49
N PHE A 269 -6.27 -8.91 5.38
CA PHE A 269 -7.12 -7.72 5.37
C PHE A 269 -8.43 -7.87 6.17
N ILE A 270 -9.18 -8.96 5.95
CA ILE A 270 -10.49 -9.16 6.60
C ILE A 270 -10.36 -9.46 8.09
N PRO A 271 -9.54 -10.44 8.53
CA PRO A 271 -9.43 -10.73 9.95
C PRO A 271 -8.84 -9.57 10.77
N LEU A 272 -7.90 -8.84 10.19
CA LEU A 272 -7.30 -7.67 10.85
C LEU A 272 -8.34 -6.57 11.13
N ASN A 273 -9.19 -6.25 10.14
CA ASN A 273 -10.31 -5.33 10.34
C ASN A 273 -11.30 -5.87 11.39
N GLY A 274 -11.62 -7.16 11.36
CA GLY A 274 -12.51 -7.79 12.35
C GLY A 274 -11.99 -7.66 13.77
N VAL A 275 -10.70 -7.92 14.00
CA VAL A 275 -10.07 -7.79 15.33
C VAL A 275 -9.99 -6.33 15.77
N ALA A 276 -9.72 -5.40 14.86
CA ALA A 276 -9.67 -3.97 15.17
C ALA A 276 -10.98 -3.46 15.79
N PHE A 277 -12.12 -3.95 15.28
CA PHE A 277 -13.44 -3.52 15.76
C PHE A 277 -14.05 -4.42 16.85
N SER A 278 -13.39 -5.52 17.22
CA SER A 278 -13.94 -6.50 18.16
C SER A 278 -14.10 -5.98 19.58
N THR A 279 -13.24 -5.05 19.98
CA THR A 279 -13.23 -4.43 21.34
C THR A 279 -13.82 -3.02 21.37
N LEU A 280 -14.08 -2.42 20.21
CA LEU A 280 -14.57 -1.06 20.12
C LEU A 280 -16.10 -0.97 20.20
N PRO A 281 -16.64 0.02 20.98
CA PRO A 281 -18.06 0.34 20.97
C PRO A 281 -18.56 0.71 19.58
N MET A 282 -19.83 0.39 19.27
CA MET A 282 -20.42 0.67 17.95
C MET A 282 -20.34 2.15 17.56
N ARG A 283 -20.48 3.07 18.53
CA ARG A 283 -20.40 4.53 18.30
C ARG A 283 -19.05 5.01 17.77
N LEU A 284 -17.96 4.24 17.98
CA LEU A 284 -16.59 4.60 17.54
C LEU A 284 -16.17 3.90 16.23
N ARG A 285 -17.04 3.10 15.63
CA ARG A 285 -16.69 2.36 14.40
C ARG A 285 -16.37 3.28 13.23
N THR A 286 -17.08 4.39 13.07
CA THR A 286 -16.82 5.36 11.99
C THR A 286 -15.47 6.05 12.19
N ASP A 287 -15.18 6.53 13.39
CA ASP A 287 -13.90 7.17 13.73
C ASP A 287 -12.75 6.15 13.60
N GLY A 288 -12.98 4.92 14.08
CA GLY A 288 -12.03 3.82 13.95
C GLY A 288 -11.73 3.44 12.49
N SER A 289 -12.76 3.36 11.64
CA SER A 289 -12.56 3.04 10.22
C SER A 289 -11.76 4.14 9.50
N SER A 290 -12.01 5.40 9.86
CA SER A 290 -11.25 6.54 9.33
C SER A 290 -9.78 6.48 9.73
N LEU A 291 -9.47 6.13 10.98
CA LEU A 291 -8.10 5.96 11.47
C LEU A 291 -7.39 4.76 10.79
N LEU A 292 -8.07 3.62 10.64
CA LEU A 292 -7.49 2.46 9.93
C LEU A 292 -7.16 2.80 8.48
N TYR A 293 -8.06 3.55 7.81
CA TYR A 293 -7.81 4.00 6.45
C TYR A 293 -6.64 5.01 6.39
N LEU A 294 -6.58 5.94 7.34
CA LEU A 294 -5.49 6.92 7.46
C LEU A 294 -4.14 6.22 7.63
N PHE A 295 -4.04 5.28 8.59
CA PHE A 295 -2.80 4.56 8.85
C PHE A 295 -2.37 3.71 7.65
N ARG A 296 -3.30 3.08 6.95
CA ARG A 296 -3.01 2.38 5.69
C ARG A 296 -2.48 3.33 4.61
N SER A 297 -3.07 4.51 4.48
CA SER A 297 -2.63 5.52 3.51
C SER A 297 -1.24 6.06 3.85
N LEU A 298 -1.01 6.39 5.12
CA LEU A 298 0.31 6.80 5.62
C LEU A 298 1.36 5.70 5.39
N GLY A 299 1.00 4.46 5.69
CA GLY A 299 1.85 3.31 5.40
C GLY A 299 2.23 3.24 3.92
N GLY A 300 1.26 3.51 3.04
CA GLY A 300 1.51 3.60 1.60
C GLY A 300 2.54 4.66 1.23
N SER A 301 2.40 5.86 1.77
CA SER A 301 3.34 6.96 1.55
C SER A 301 4.75 6.64 2.05
N PHE A 302 4.85 6.13 3.28
CA PHE A 302 6.14 5.65 3.82
C PHE A 302 6.74 4.52 2.97
N GLY A 303 5.90 3.56 2.55
CA GLY A 303 6.34 2.43 1.73
C GLY A 303 6.91 2.88 0.40
N ILE A 304 6.19 3.73 -0.33
CA ILE A 304 6.66 4.27 -1.60
C ILE A 304 7.97 5.05 -1.38
N SER A 305 8.00 5.98 -0.45
CA SER A 305 9.16 6.84 -0.21
C SER A 305 10.42 6.04 0.20
N ILE A 306 10.29 5.09 1.13
CA ILE A 306 11.40 4.26 1.56
C ILE A 306 11.91 3.39 0.41
N MET A 307 11.01 2.71 -0.32
CA MET A 307 11.40 1.81 -1.41
C MET A 307 12.05 2.59 -2.57
N THR A 308 11.48 3.71 -2.99
CA THR A 308 12.07 4.50 -4.08
C THR A 308 13.41 5.11 -3.70
N THR A 309 13.59 5.53 -2.42
CA THR A 309 14.87 6.03 -1.92
C THR A 309 15.91 4.93 -1.85
N MET A 310 15.56 3.74 -1.32
CA MET A 310 16.46 2.60 -1.25
C MET A 310 16.83 2.11 -2.65
N LEU A 311 15.86 2.01 -3.55
CA LEU A 311 16.10 1.68 -4.97
C LEU A 311 17.15 2.61 -5.59
N ALA A 312 16.98 3.93 -5.46
CA ALA A 312 17.91 4.89 -6.03
C ALA A 312 19.33 4.77 -5.44
N ARG A 313 19.44 4.67 -4.11
CA ARG A 313 20.73 4.51 -3.42
C ARG A 313 21.40 3.17 -3.73
N ASN A 314 20.66 2.08 -3.68
CA ASN A 314 21.20 0.74 -3.99
C ASN A 314 21.62 0.66 -5.46
N MET A 315 20.89 1.34 -6.36
CA MET A 315 21.24 1.41 -7.78
C MET A 315 22.57 2.14 -7.99
N GLN A 316 22.83 3.26 -7.28
CA GLN A 316 24.10 3.97 -7.33
C GLN A 316 25.25 3.12 -6.78
N THR A 317 25.07 2.54 -5.58
CA THR A 317 26.09 1.70 -4.95
C THR A 317 26.42 0.46 -5.78
N SER A 318 25.41 -0.23 -6.32
CA SER A 318 25.61 -1.38 -7.19
C SER A 318 26.24 -1.01 -8.51
N HIS A 319 25.93 0.19 -9.06
CA HIS A 319 26.60 0.69 -10.25
C HIS A 319 28.09 0.95 -10.01
N GLU A 320 28.45 1.61 -8.93
CA GLU A 320 29.84 1.88 -8.54
C GLU A 320 30.63 0.57 -8.32
N ASP A 321 30.02 -0.39 -7.64
CA ASP A 321 30.62 -1.71 -7.39
C ASP A 321 30.86 -2.48 -8.68
N LEU A 322 29.86 -2.61 -9.54
CA LEU A 322 29.97 -3.28 -10.84
C LEU A 322 30.96 -2.56 -11.76
N ALA A 323 30.94 -1.23 -11.81
CA ALA A 323 31.86 -0.45 -12.63
C ALA A 323 33.33 -0.62 -12.18
N SER A 324 33.58 -0.76 -10.87
CA SER A 324 34.93 -0.97 -10.34
C SER A 324 35.57 -2.28 -10.78
N HIS A 325 34.76 -3.29 -11.12
CA HIS A 325 35.21 -4.59 -11.62
C HIS A 325 35.49 -4.60 -13.14
N VAL A 326 35.11 -3.56 -13.85
CA VAL A 326 35.42 -3.38 -15.28
C VAL A 326 36.82 -2.78 -15.43
N THR A 327 37.82 -3.63 -15.49
CA THR A 327 39.22 -3.23 -15.65
C THR A 327 39.72 -3.47 -17.08
N SER A 328 40.82 -2.83 -17.47
CA SER A 328 41.45 -3.04 -18.76
C SER A 328 41.88 -4.52 -19.01
N SER A 329 42.07 -5.29 -17.94
CA SER A 329 42.35 -6.74 -18.02
C SER A 329 41.09 -7.57 -18.30
N SER A 330 39.90 -7.13 -17.88
CA SER A 330 38.65 -7.75 -18.29
C SER A 330 38.22 -7.38 -19.72
N MET A 331 38.68 -6.24 -20.24
CA MET A 331 38.57 -5.86 -21.63
C MET A 331 39.45 -6.70 -22.58
N SER A 332 40.50 -7.35 -22.11
CA SER A 332 41.36 -8.24 -22.93
C SER A 332 40.66 -9.53 -23.37
N ALA A 333 39.48 -9.83 -22.84
CA ALA A 333 38.60 -10.87 -23.37
C ALA A 333 37.89 -10.46 -24.67
N ILE A 334 37.91 -9.17 -25.04
CA ILE A 334 37.49 -8.66 -26.33
C ILE A 334 38.75 -8.67 -27.19
N ASP A 335 38.79 -9.52 -28.23
CA ASP A 335 39.89 -9.67 -29.16
C ASP A 335 40.45 -8.30 -29.60
N PRO A 336 41.76 -7.99 -29.33
CA PRO A 336 42.35 -6.70 -29.71
C PRO A 336 42.25 -6.38 -31.20
N ALA A 337 42.20 -7.41 -32.09
CA ALA A 337 41.99 -7.23 -33.50
C ALA A 337 40.58 -6.74 -33.89
N SER A 338 39.59 -6.95 -33.00
CA SER A 338 38.25 -6.36 -33.18
C SER A 338 38.20 -4.94 -32.65
N ALA A 339 38.99 -4.59 -31.63
CA ALA A 339 39.07 -3.23 -31.08
C ALA A 339 39.68 -2.22 -32.06
N ASP A 340 40.68 -2.65 -32.84
CA ASP A 340 41.34 -1.80 -33.89
C ASP A 340 40.45 -1.57 -35.13
N ARG A 341 39.58 -2.54 -35.47
CA ARG A 341 38.53 -2.36 -36.50
C ARG A 341 37.40 -1.46 -36.08
N LEU A 342 37.29 -1.23 -34.80
CA LEU A 342 36.25 -0.46 -34.11
C LEU A 342 36.71 0.95 -33.72
N GLY A 343 37.75 1.51 -34.38
CA GLY A 343 38.37 2.81 -34.07
C GLY A 343 37.45 4.05 -33.96
N GLY A 344 36.14 3.88 -34.21
CA GLY A 344 35.07 4.78 -33.85
C GLY A 344 34.01 4.15 -32.91
N ILE A 345 34.15 2.88 -32.52
CA ILE A 345 33.17 2.08 -31.77
C ILE A 345 33.55 2.03 -30.27
N GLY A 346 34.75 2.47 -29.89
CA GLY A 346 35.18 2.49 -28.47
C GLY A 346 34.20 3.23 -27.55
N GLU A 347 33.69 4.33 -28.04
CA GLU A 347 32.69 5.12 -27.29
C GLU A 347 31.30 4.45 -27.25
N ALA A 348 30.90 3.83 -28.38
CA ALA A 348 29.65 3.08 -28.45
C ALA A 348 29.72 1.79 -27.61
N ALA A 349 30.86 1.10 -27.57
CA ALA A 349 31.07 -0.07 -26.73
C ALA A 349 31.04 0.29 -25.23
N LEU A 350 31.64 1.41 -24.84
CA LEU A 350 31.58 1.93 -23.48
C LEU A 350 30.14 2.32 -23.09
N GLN A 351 29.39 2.92 -23.99
CA GLN A 351 27.98 3.25 -23.75
C GLN A 351 27.12 1.98 -23.57
N MET A 352 27.31 0.96 -24.42
CA MET A 352 26.61 -0.33 -24.27
C MET A 352 26.95 -1.02 -22.96
N MET A 353 28.22 -0.99 -22.56
CA MET A 353 28.67 -1.56 -21.28
C MET A 353 28.05 -0.81 -20.10
N ASN A 354 28.04 0.51 -20.13
CA ASN A 354 27.42 1.33 -19.10
C ASN A 354 25.88 1.08 -19.01
N LEU A 355 25.21 0.87 -20.14
CA LEU A 355 23.79 0.50 -20.15
C LEU A 355 23.56 -0.86 -19.51
N GLU A 356 24.41 -1.85 -19.78
CA GLU A 356 24.28 -3.19 -19.15
C GLU A 356 24.62 -3.14 -17.67
N ILE A 357 25.65 -2.39 -17.24
CA ILE A 357 25.96 -2.17 -15.82
C ILE A 357 24.76 -1.52 -15.10
N ASN A 358 24.18 -0.47 -15.70
CA ASN A 358 22.99 0.16 -15.13
C ASN A 358 21.80 -0.80 -15.03
N ARG A 359 21.61 -1.66 -16.03
CA ARG A 359 20.53 -2.65 -16.03
C ARG A 359 20.74 -3.71 -14.95
N GLN A 360 21.96 -4.19 -14.75
CA GLN A 360 22.31 -5.16 -13.69
C GLN A 360 22.22 -4.49 -12.30
N ALA A 361 22.74 -3.27 -12.15
CA ALA A 361 22.66 -2.51 -10.92
C ALA A 361 21.20 -2.26 -10.49
N ALA A 362 20.34 -1.88 -11.45
CA ALA A 362 18.93 -1.72 -11.19
C ALA A 362 18.28 -3.04 -10.74
N MET A 363 18.62 -4.16 -11.39
CA MET A 363 18.09 -5.47 -10.97
C MET A 363 18.47 -5.81 -9.53
N ILE A 364 19.74 -5.65 -9.17
CA ILE A 364 20.23 -5.88 -7.80
C ILE A 364 19.47 -5.01 -6.80
N ALA A 365 19.31 -3.72 -7.12
CA ALA A 365 18.61 -2.78 -6.26
C ALA A 365 17.13 -3.18 -6.01
N TYR A 366 16.42 -3.65 -7.04
CA TYR A 366 15.06 -4.20 -6.86
C TYR A 366 15.03 -5.44 -5.96
N LEU A 367 16.01 -6.34 -6.12
CA LEU A 367 16.09 -7.54 -5.28
C LEU A 367 16.34 -7.19 -3.81
N ASP A 368 17.17 -6.18 -3.54
CA ASP A 368 17.44 -5.69 -2.19
C ASP A 368 16.20 -5.03 -1.57
N ASP A 369 15.39 -4.31 -2.35
CA ASP A 369 14.12 -3.77 -1.89
C ASP A 369 13.12 -4.88 -1.53
N PHE A 370 13.02 -5.95 -2.34
CA PHE A 370 12.19 -7.11 -1.98
C PHE A 370 12.68 -7.81 -0.72
N LYS A 371 14.00 -7.88 -0.52
CA LYS A 371 14.61 -8.41 0.69
C LYS A 371 14.30 -7.56 1.92
N LEU A 372 14.38 -6.23 1.79
CA LEU A 372 13.98 -5.29 2.86
C LEU A 372 12.52 -5.48 3.25
N MET A 373 11.61 -5.53 2.27
CA MET A 373 10.19 -5.76 2.51
C MET A 373 9.93 -7.10 3.20
N MET A 374 10.62 -8.16 2.79
CA MET A 374 10.55 -9.48 3.43
C MET A 374 10.97 -9.40 4.90
N ILE A 375 12.09 -8.77 5.19
CA ILE A 375 12.61 -8.62 6.57
C ILE A 375 11.63 -7.84 7.43
N LEU A 376 11.08 -6.73 6.93
CA LEU A 376 10.08 -5.93 7.64
C LEU A 376 8.83 -6.76 7.98
N LEU A 377 8.34 -7.57 7.04
CA LEU A 377 7.21 -8.46 7.29
C LEU A 377 7.51 -9.49 8.38
N ILE A 378 8.67 -10.14 8.32
CA ILE A 378 9.07 -11.17 9.31
C ILE A 378 9.24 -10.55 10.69
N VAL A 379 9.86 -9.38 10.79
CA VAL A 379 10.15 -8.70 12.08
C VAL A 379 8.86 -8.18 12.72
N ILE A 380 7.94 -7.64 11.92
CA ILE A 380 6.72 -6.98 12.46
C ILE A 380 5.57 -7.98 12.64
N SER A 381 5.49 -9.05 11.83
CA SER A 381 4.39 -10.01 11.89
C SER A 381 4.13 -10.64 13.27
N PRO A 382 5.14 -10.92 14.14
CA PRO A 382 4.88 -11.47 15.47
C PRO A 382 4.10 -10.54 16.40
N LEU A 383 4.06 -9.23 16.13
CA LEU A 383 3.26 -8.29 16.92
C LEU A 383 1.77 -8.66 16.92
N ILE A 384 1.30 -9.44 15.94
CA ILE A 384 -0.08 -9.90 15.87
C ILE A 384 -0.47 -10.76 17.09
N PHE A 385 0.48 -11.49 17.68
CA PHE A 385 0.21 -12.33 18.85
C PHE A 385 -0.01 -11.52 20.16
N PHE A 386 0.33 -10.24 20.15
CA PHE A 386 0.00 -9.34 21.27
C PHE A 386 -1.46 -8.88 21.28
N LEU A 387 -2.25 -9.18 20.24
CA LEU A 387 -3.69 -8.94 20.26
C LEU A 387 -4.36 -9.83 21.34
N LYS A 388 -5.35 -9.31 22.04
CA LYS A 388 -6.17 -10.13 22.93
C LYS A 388 -7.18 -10.94 22.09
N PRO A 389 -7.49 -12.20 22.46
CA PRO A 389 -8.61 -12.91 21.82
C PRO A 389 -9.86 -12.04 21.97
N GLY A 390 -10.59 -11.84 20.87
CA GLY A 390 -11.85 -11.11 20.92
C GLY A 390 -12.83 -11.87 21.80
N THR A 391 -13.01 -11.43 23.02
CA THR A 391 -14.22 -11.77 23.77
C THR A 391 -15.36 -11.09 23.04
N ALA A 392 -16.38 -11.86 22.60
CA ALA A 392 -17.61 -11.30 22.08
C ALA A 392 -18.06 -10.14 23.01
N ALA A 393 -18.35 -8.98 22.41
CA ALA A 393 -18.73 -7.80 23.19
C ALA A 393 -19.82 -8.19 24.19
N PRO A 394 -19.76 -7.72 25.48
CA PRO A 394 -20.81 -7.99 26.47
C PRO A 394 -22.12 -7.39 25.93
N GLY A 395 -23.01 -8.22 25.47
CA GLY A 395 -24.29 -7.84 24.84
C GLY A 395 -24.80 -8.87 23.84
N GLN A 396 -23.99 -9.82 23.41
CA GLN A 396 -24.43 -11.01 22.68
C GLN A 396 -24.59 -12.20 23.63
N GLN A 397 -25.59 -12.17 24.50
CA GLN A 397 -26.13 -13.41 25.06
C GLN A 397 -26.78 -14.17 23.90
N PRO A 398 -26.45 -15.45 23.71
CA PRO A 398 -27.27 -16.30 22.82
C PRO A 398 -28.68 -16.27 23.42
N ALA A 399 -29.67 -15.90 22.61
CA ALA A 399 -31.04 -16.12 22.94
C ALA A 399 -31.17 -17.61 23.32
N MET A 400 -31.45 -17.90 24.59
CA MET A 400 -31.85 -19.23 24.99
C MET A 400 -33.07 -19.57 24.17
N ALA A 401 -32.94 -20.64 23.40
CA ALA A 401 -34.09 -21.28 22.79
C ALA A 401 -34.93 -21.84 23.94
N ASP A 402 -36.12 -21.26 24.13
CA ASP A 402 -37.28 -21.93 24.72
C ASP A 402 -38.16 -22.47 23.60
#